data_017b675d3f00c87cd84ae50644301254
#
_entry.id   017b675d3f00c87cd84ae50644301254
#
_cell.length_a   1.000
_cell.length_b   1.000
_cell.length_c   1.000
_cell.angle_alpha   90.00
_cell.angle_beta   90.00
_cell.angle_gamma   90.00
#
_symmetry.space_group_name_H-M   'P 1'
#
loop_
_entity.id
_entity.type
_entity.pdbx_description
1 polymer ?
#
loop_
_entity_poly.entity_id
_entity_poly.type
_entity_poly.pdbx_seq_one_letter_code
_entity_poly.pdbx_strand_id
1 'polypeptide(L)'
;MNDYLFYGAMTEPIAPMDKEGNIDYELLKAQVQFQLDHKIHAIFVSGLTECMVTSVDEQIDMLRETVKTVNGQVPVMGNICLNRPEDALTAIRAFEEAGADAVSIAQPHTFTYEEDAIYEYYTNLIRRTKLPVYVYNAPQTNNILSPRLVKRLVEENENVRGYKNSVQDILHLQSVMELIPKERHFECIAGSDSTI
;
A
#
# COMPACT_ATOMS: atom_id res chain seq x y z
N MET A 1 -16.41 -16.03 -10.85
CA MET A 1 -14.95 -15.74 -10.80
C MET A 1 -14.77 -14.69 -9.72
N ASN A 2 -13.79 -14.84 -8.85
CA ASN A 2 -13.59 -13.90 -7.74
C ASN A 2 -12.97 -12.62 -8.34
N ASP A 3 -13.66 -11.48 -8.24
CA ASP A 3 -13.20 -10.20 -8.82
C ASP A 3 -12.16 -9.49 -7.93
N TYR A 4 -11.71 -10.15 -6.86
CA TYR A 4 -10.70 -9.58 -5.95
C TYR A 4 -9.32 -9.59 -6.61
N LEU A 5 -8.66 -8.43 -6.61
CA LEU A 5 -7.28 -8.30 -7.07
C LEU A 5 -6.32 -8.92 -6.05
N PHE A 6 -6.59 -8.70 -4.76
CA PHE A 6 -5.81 -9.26 -3.67
C PHE A 6 -6.66 -10.19 -2.83
N TYR A 7 -6.33 -11.48 -2.86
CA TYR A 7 -7.02 -12.52 -2.12
C TYR A 7 -6.02 -13.45 -1.45
N GLY A 8 -6.27 -13.82 -0.20
CA GLY A 8 -5.41 -14.71 0.57
C GLY A 8 -4.30 -13.99 1.31
N ALA A 9 -3.11 -14.60 1.39
CA ALA A 9 -1.98 -14.04 2.11
C ALA A 9 -1.10 -13.17 1.20
N MET A 10 -0.80 -11.98 1.66
CA MET A 10 0.12 -11.03 1.02
C MET A 10 1.34 -10.85 1.92
N THR A 11 2.53 -11.00 1.37
CA THR A 11 3.78 -10.79 2.09
C THR A 11 4.39 -9.45 1.78
N GLU A 12 5.17 -8.97 2.73
CA GLU A 12 5.97 -7.76 2.63
C GLU A 12 7.45 -8.17 2.73
N PRO A 13 8.21 -8.27 1.60
CA PRO A 13 9.63 -8.53 1.66
C PRO A 13 10.33 -7.34 2.32
N ILE A 14 11.21 -7.63 3.27
CA ILE A 14 12.05 -6.60 3.89
C ILE A 14 13.12 -6.13 2.89
N ALA A 15 13.51 -4.86 2.97
CA ALA A 15 14.62 -4.31 2.21
C ALA A 15 15.95 -4.86 2.75
N PRO A 16 16.58 -5.83 2.09
CA PRO A 16 17.87 -6.32 2.54
C PRO A 16 18.94 -5.28 2.24
N MET A 17 19.83 -5.03 3.21
CA MET A 17 20.89 -4.05 3.07
C MET A 17 22.25 -4.71 3.25
N ASP A 18 23.23 -4.24 2.48
CA ASP A 18 24.62 -4.58 2.65
C ASP A 18 25.23 -3.90 3.90
N LYS A 19 26.51 -4.13 4.16
CA LYS A 19 27.21 -3.55 5.32
C LYS A 19 27.40 -2.03 5.21
N GLU A 20 27.35 -1.51 4.02
CA GLU A 20 27.44 -0.09 3.68
C GLU A 20 26.06 0.60 3.73
N GLY A 21 24.97 -0.15 3.90
CA GLY A 21 23.60 0.35 3.98
C GLY A 21 22.90 0.53 2.63
N ASN A 22 23.45 -0.02 1.54
CA ASN A 22 22.79 -0.03 0.24
C ASN A 22 21.85 -1.22 0.13
N ILE A 23 20.79 -1.09 -0.69
CA ILE A 23 19.87 -2.20 -0.96
C ILE A 23 20.58 -3.32 -1.71
N ASP A 24 20.52 -4.53 -1.18
CA ASP A 24 20.96 -5.76 -1.85
C ASP A 24 19.83 -6.32 -2.73
N TYR A 25 19.80 -5.91 -3.97
CA TYR A 25 18.76 -6.34 -4.92
C TYR A 25 18.83 -7.83 -5.26
N GLU A 26 19.99 -8.48 -5.18
CA GLU A 26 20.07 -9.93 -5.42
C GLU A 26 19.43 -10.70 -4.25
N LEU A 27 19.63 -10.23 -3.04
CA LEU A 27 18.97 -10.82 -1.88
C LEU A 27 17.46 -10.51 -1.87
N LEU A 28 17.04 -9.32 -2.32
CA LEU A 28 15.62 -8.99 -2.50
C LEU A 28 14.95 -9.96 -3.49
N LYS A 29 15.57 -10.21 -4.64
CA LYS A 29 15.09 -11.20 -5.62
C LYS A 29 14.98 -12.60 -5.02
N ALA A 30 15.98 -13.02 -4.27
CA ALA A 30 15.96 -14.31 -3.60
C ALA A 30 14.82 -14.43 -2.59
N GLN A 31 14.53 -13.37 -1.81
CA GLN A 31 13.37 -13.32 -0.90
C GLN A 31 12.04 -13.42 -1.67
N VAL A 32 11.88 -12.64 -2.74
CA VAL A 32 10.69 -12.67 -3.57
C VAL A 32 10.49 -14.06 -4.18
N GLN A 33 11.54 -14.67 -4.72
CA GLN A 33 11.47 -16.02 -5.28
C GLN A 33 11.10 -17.06 -4.21
N PHE A 34 11.70 -16.97 -3.02
CA PHE A 34 11.33 -17.82 -1.89
C PHE A 34 9.83 -17.73 -1.56
N GLN A 35 9.26 -16.55 -1.55
CA GLN A 35 7.82 -16.34 -1.30
C GLN A 35 6.95 -16.95 -2.40
N LEU A 36 7.34 -16.78 -3.66
CA LEU A 36 6.65 -17.41 -4.81
C LEU A 36 6.68 -18.93 -4.75
N ASP A 37 7.83 -19.52 -4.41
CA ASP A 37 8.00 -20.97 -4.27
C ASP A 37 7.09 -21.54 -3.16
N HIS A 38 6.81 -20.74 -2.12
CA HIS A 38 5.91 -21.06 -1.02
C HIS A 38 4.45 -20.64 -1.26
N LYS A 39 4.10 -20.33 -2.54
CA LYS A 39 2.71 -20.10 -2.96
C LYS A 39 2.02 -18.93 -2.29
N ILE A 40 2.75 -17.86 -2.04
CA ILE A 40 2.13 -16.59 -1.61
C ILE A 40 1.15 -16.10 -2.68
N HIS A 41 0.13 -15.35 -2.26
CA HIS A 41 -0.94 -14.89 -3.16
C HIS A 41 -0.71 -13.48 -3.71
N ALA A 42 0.07 -12.65 -3.01
CA ALA A 42 0.40 -11.30 -3.44
C ALA A 42 1.66 -10.80 -2.74
N ILE A 43 2.27 -9.74 -3.27
CA ILE A 43 3.44 -9.09 -2.68
C ILE A 43 3.17 -7.60 -2.49
N PHE A 44 3.51 -7.10 -1.31
CA PHE A 44 3.42 -5.69 -0.91
C PHE A 44 4.83 -5.12 -0.76
N VAL A 45 5.16 -4.10 -1.52
CA VAL A 45 6.54 -3.55 -1.59
C VAL A 45 6.62 -2.21 -0.90
N SER A 46 7.73 -1.94 -0.24
CA SER A 46 8.00 -0.71 0.50
C SER A 46 6.99 -0.48 1.62
N GLY A 47 6.82 -1.48 2.48
CA GLY A 47 6.00 -1.34 3.66
C GLY A 47 6.46 -0.19 4.56
N LEU A 48 5.78 -0.02 5.67
CA LEU A 48 5.98 1.15 6.52
C LEU A 48 7.40 1.22 7.10
N THR A 49 8.00 0.06 7.37
CA THR A 49 9.35 -0.04 7.92
C THR A 49 10.38 0.47 6.91
N GLU A 50 10.23 0.07 5.65
CA GLU A 50 11.15 0.39 4.57
C GLU A 50 10.95 1.81 4.06
N CYS A 51 9.71 2.23 3.83
CA CYS A 51 9.43 3.54 3.23
C CYS A 51 9.87 4.73 4.09
N MET A 52 10.07 4.51 5.40
CA MET A 52 10.57 5.56 6.30
C MET A 52 12.09 5.69 6.34
N VAL A 53 12.81 4.69 5.84
CA VAL A 53 14.29 4.64 5.92
C VAL A 53 14.97 4.53 4.57
N THR A 54 14.21 4.39 3.50
CA THR A 54 14.69 4.34 2.12
C THR A 54 14.35 5.61 1.36
N SER A 55 15.19 5.97 0.41
CA SER A 55 14.92 7.07 -0.53
C SER A 55 13.80 6.70 -1.51
N VAL A 56 13.24 7.71 -2.17
CA VAL A 56 12.21 7.50 -3.21
C VAL A 56 12.74 6.64 -4.35
N ASP A 57 13.99 6.86 -4.76
CA ASP A 57 14.62 6.09 -5.84
C ASP A 57 14.80 4.61 -5.44
N GLU A 58 15.23 4.34 -4.22
CA GLU A 58 15.33 2.97 -3.70
C GLU A 58 13.95 2.28 -3.65
N GLN A 59 12.89 2.97 -3.23
CA GLN A 59 11.53 2.42 -3.23
C GLN A 59 11.07 2.07 -4.65
N ILE A 60 11.36 2.94 -5.62
CA ILE A 60 11.06 2.72 -7.03
C ILE A 60 11.82 1.50 -7.56
N ASP A 61 13.10 1.39 -7.27
CA ASP A 61 13.94 0.31 -7.76
C ASP A 61 13.60 -1.03 -7.09
N MET A 62 13.27 -1.03 -5.79
CA MET A 62 12.74 -2.23 -5.11
C MET A 62 11.46 -2.74 -5.78
N LEU A 63 10.54 -1.84 -6.12
CA LEU A 63 9.31 -2.23 -6.80
C LEU A 63 9.62 -2.79 -8.19
N ARG A 64 10.45 -2.12 -8.99
CA ARG A 64 10.84 -2.58 -10.34
C ARG A 64 11.44 -3.98 -10.31
N GLU A 65 12.38 -4.22 -9.41
CA GLU A 65 13.02 -5.54 -9.29
C GLU A 65 12.04 -6.61 -8.77
N THR A 66 11.11 -6.23 -7.88
CA THR A 66 10.06 -7.14 -7.41
C THR A 66 9.11 -7.50 -8.55
N VAL A 67 8.55 -6.54 -9.27
CA VAL A 67 7.65 -6.79 -10.40
C VAL A 67 8.33 -7.67 -11.46
N LYS A 68 9.57 -7.37 -11.79
CA LYS A 68 10.38 -8.16 -12.73
C LYS A 68 10.58 -9.61 -12.25
N THR A 69 10.87 -9.80 -10.97
CA THR A 69 11.09 -11.13 -10.39
C THR A 69 9.78 -11.94 -10.33
N VAL A 70 8.69 -11.27 -9.94
CA VAL A 70 7.34 -11.87 -9.89
C VAL A 70 6.88 -12.31 -11.28
N ASN A 71 7.20 -11.53 -12.31
CA ASN A 71 6.88 -11.84 -13.70
C ASN A 71 5.42 -12.30 -13.93
N GLY A 72 4.47 -11.58 -13.31
CA GLY A 72 3.04 -11.82 -13.45
C GLY A 72 2.48 -13.07 -12.76
N GLN A 73 3.26 -13.74 -11.89
CA GLN A 73 2.79 -14.94 -11.18
C GLN A 73 1.77 -14.61 -10.08
N VAL A 74 1.92 -13.48 -9.42
CA VAL A 74 1.01 -12.95 -8.39
C VAL A 74 0.93 -11.43 -8.53
N PRO A 75 -0.13 -10.77 -8.04
CA PRO A 75 -0.21 -9.32 -8.07
C PRO A 75 0.80 -8.66 -7.10
N VAL A 76 1.29 -7.49 -7.52
CA VAL A 76 2.25 -6.67 -6.77
C VAL A 76 1.64 -5.31 -6.45
N MET A 77 1.62 -4.93 -5.19
CA MET A 77 1.18 -3.62 -4.69
C MET A 77 2.39 -2.83 -4.19
N GLY A 78 2.61 -1.64 -4.73
CA GLY A 78 3.58 -0.69 -4.19
C GLY A 78 2.96 0.17 -3.09
N ASN A 79 3.72 0.51 -2.05
CA ASN A 79 3.24 1.38 -0.98
C ASN A 79 3.87 2.77 -1.05
N ILE A 80 3.07 3.77 -0.75
CA ILE A 80 3.46 5.18 -0.62
C ILE A 80 3.24 5.61 0.83
N CYS A 81 4.31 6.04 1.47
CA CYS A 81 4.29 6.68 2.79
C CYS A 81 5.24 7.89 2.76
N LEU A 82 4.86 8.91 2.00
CA LEU A 82 5.68 10.09 1.74
C LEU A 82 4.88 11.36 2.07
N ASN A 83 5.47 12.26 2.83
CA ASN A 83 4.81 13.50 3.23
C ASN A 83 4.68 14.51 2.09
N ARG A 84 5.63 14.51 1.15
CA ARG A 84 5.66 15.45 0.05
C ARG A 84 4.90 14.88 -1.15
N PRO A 85 3.78 15.53 -1.57
CA PRO A 85 2.94 14.99 -2.64
C PRO A 85 3.68 14.77 -3.97
N GLU A 86 4.65 15.62 -4.31
CA GLU A 86 5.42 15.50 -5.55
C GLU A 86 6.29 14.24 -5.58
N ASP A 87 6.90 13.88 -4.44
CA ASP A 87 7.70 12.66 -4.31
C ASP A 87 6.78 11.43 -4.40
N ALA A 88 5.63 11.49 -3.73
CA ALA A 88 4.61 10.44 -3.83
C ALA A 88 4.12 10.24 -5.27
N LEU A 89 3.84 11.32 -6.00
CA LEU A 89 3.44 11.25 -7.40
C LEU A 89 4.56 10.73 -8.31
N THR A 90 5.80 11.04 -8.01
CA THR A 90 6.95 10.51 -8.75
C THR A 90 7.04 9.00 -8.58
N ALA A 91 6.92 8.51 -7.34
CA ALA A 91 6.92 7.08 -7.06
C ALA A 91 5.71 6.37 -7.69
N ILE A 92 4.50 6.92 -7.58
CA ILE A 92 3.28 6.34 -8.17
C ILE A 92 3.43 6.18 -9.69
N ARG A 93 3.92 7.19 -10.40
CA ARG A 93 4.15 7.10 -11.86
C ARG A 93 5.16 6.01 -12.21
N ALA A 94 6.25 5.94 -11.46
CA ALA A 94 7.26 4.90 -11.66
C ALA A 94 6.71 3.50 -11.37
N PHE A 95 5.80 3.35 -10.40
CA PHE A 95 5.10 2.10 -10.11
C PHE A 95 4.16 1.70 -11.25
N GLU A 96 3.41 2.65 -11.83
CA GLU A 96 2.60 2.43 -13.03
C GLU A 96 3.47 1.95 -14.20
N GLU A 97 4.58 2.64 -14.46
CA GLU A 97 5.52 2.30 -15.54
C GLU A 97 6.20 0.95 -15.35
N ALA A 98 6.46 0.57 -14.10
CA ALA A 98 7.03 -0.73 -13.75
C ALA A 98 6.02 -1.88 -13.89
N GLY A 99 4.73 -1.59 -13.98
CA GLY A 99 3.68 -2.60 -14.08
C GLY A 99 3.19 -3.13 -12.73
N ALA A 100 3.18 -2.30 -11.70
CA ALA A 100 2.48 -2.63 -10.45
C ALA A 100 0.98 -2.80 -10.71
N ASP A 101 0.34 -3.73 -10.00
CA ASP A 101 -1.10 -4.01 -10.13
C ASP A 101 -1.96 -3.03 -9.33
N ALA A 102 -1.40 -2.44 -8.27
CA ALA A 102 -2.07 -1.46 -7.42
C ALA A 102 -1.05 -0.59 -6.66
N VAL A 103 -1.55 0.48 -6.07
CA VAL A 103 -0.82 1.31 -5.12
C VAL A 103 -1.57 1.41 -3.80
N SER A 104 -0.85 1.21 -2.71
CA SER A 104 -1.28 1.55 -1.35
C SER A 104 -0.79 2.95 -1.01
N ILE A 105 -1.63 3.76 -0.38
CA ILE A 105 -1.27 5.11 0.06
C ILE A 105 -1.54 5.19 1.56
N ALA A 106 -0.48 5.35 2.36
CA ALA A 106 -0.58 5.65 3.77
C ALA A 106 -0.81 7.16 4.00
N GLN A 107 -1.40 7.50 5.13
CA GLN A 107 -1.57 8.89 5.50
C GLN A 107 -0.22 9.58 5.73
N PRO A 108 -0.16 10.93 5.57
CA PRO A 108 1.05 11.68 5.88
C PRO A 108 1.43 11.47 7.35
N HIS A 109 2.73 11.50 7.64
CA HIS A 109 3.29 11.16 8.96
C HIS A 109 4.04 12.33 9.57
N THR A 110 4.68 12.14 10.73
CA THR A 110 5.48 13.11 11.49
C THR A 110 4.63 14.07 12.32
N PHE A 111 3.61 14.71 11.72
CA PHE A 111 2.72 15.61 12.42
C PHE A 111 1.28 15.07 12.45
N THR A 112 0.51 15.53 13.40
CA THR A 112 -0.95 15.32 13.38
C THR A 112 -1.57 16.38 12.48
N TYR A 113 -2.42 15.93 11.57
CA TYR A 113 -3.11 16.77 10.60
C TYR A 113 -4.61 16.75 10.84
N GLU A 114 -5.27 17.85 10.49
CA GLU A 114 -6.74 17.89 10.42
C GLU A 114 -7.25 16.95 9.32
N GLU A 115 -8.44 16.39 9.53
CA GLU A 115 -9.02 15.40 8.62
C GLU A 115 -9.15 15.91 7.17
N ASP A 116 -9.52 17.19 7.00
CA ASP A 116 -9.61 17.81 5.67
C ASP A 116 -8.25 17.90 4.96
N ALA A 117 -7.16 18.16 5.68
CA ALA A 117 -5.82 18.16 5.10
C ALA A 117 -5.40 16.74 4.67
N ILE A 118 -5.75 15.72 5.45
CA ILE A 118 -5.53 14.32 5.09
C ILE A 118 -6.36 13.96 3.84
N TYR A 119 -7.62 14.38 3.79
CA TYR A 119 -8.48 14.16 2.63
C TYR A 119 -7.89 14.82 1.37
N GLU A 120 -7.41 16.06 1.45
CA GLU A 120 -6.78 16.76 0.32
C GLU A 120 -5.51 16.05 -0.14
N TYR A 121 -4.69 15.57 0.78
CA TYR A 121 -3.51 14.77 0.45
C TYR A 121 -3.89 13.54 -0.36
N TYR A 122 -4.84 12.73 0.11
CA TYR A 122 -5.29 11.53 -0.59
C TYR A 122 -5.87 11.84 -1.96
N THR A 123 -6.79 12.78 -2.05
CA THR A 123 -7.46 13.10 -3.31
C THR A 123 -6.50 13.67 -4.36
N ASN A 124 -5.49 14.41 -3.93
CA ASN A 124 -4.42 14.89 -4.82
C ASN A 124 -3.65 13.73 -5.47
N LEU A 125 -3.39 12.64 -4.75
CA LEU A 125 -2.69 11.48 -5.27
C LEU A 125 -3.62 10.56 -6.07
N ILE A 126 -4.76 10.21 -5.49
CA ILE A 126 -5.76 9.29 -6.07
C ILE A 126 -6.19 9.73 -7.47
N ARG A 127 -6.46 11.03 -7.67
CA ARG A 127 -6.93 11.57 -8.95
C ARG A 127 -5.85 11.63 -10.04
N ARG A 128 -4.61 11.35 -9.70
CA ARG A 128 -3.47 11.42 -10.62
C ARG A 128 -2.84 10.06 -10.94
N THR A 129 -3.49 8.98 -10.53
CA THR A 129 -3.10 7.61 -10.88
C THR A 129 -4.24 6.87 -11.55
N LYS A 130 -3.87 5.92 -12.43
CA LYS A 130 -4.80 4.96 -13.04
C LYS A 130 -4.82 3.63 -12.29
N LEU A 131 -3.86 3.41 -11.39
CA LEU A 131 -3.82 2.19 -10.60
C LEU A 131 -5.01 2.11 -9.64
N PRO A 132 -5.50 0.91 -9.36
CA PRO A 132 -6.33 0.65 -8.19
C PRO A 132 -5.63 1.15 -6.92
N VAL A 133 -6.34 1.94 -6.10
CA VAL A 133 -5.79 2.53 -4.88
C VAL A 133 -6.33 1.82 -3.66
N TYR A 134 -5.44 1.48 -2.74
CA TYR A 134 -5.75 0.97 -1.41
C TYR A 134 -5.37 2.02 -0.37
N VAL A 135 -6.37 2.55 0.32
CA VAL A 135 -6.15 3.50 1.41
C VAL A 135 -5.55 2.74 2.59
N TYR A 136 -4.40 3.17 3.07
CA TYR A 136 -3.70 2.47 4.15
C TYR A 136 -3.80 3.24 5.46
N ASN A 137 -4.40 2.63 6.47
CA ASN A 137 -4.47 3.15 7.83
C ASN A 137 -3.33 2.56 8.67
N ALA A 138 -2.26 3.32 8.78
CA ALA A 138 -1.02 2.93 9.43
C ALA A 138 -0.88 3.66 10.78
N PRO A 139 -0.95 2.97 11.93
CA PRO A 139 -0.95 3.62 13.24
C PRO A 139 0.34 4.38 13.55
N GLN A 140 1.46 4.00 12.91
CA GLN A 140 2.77 4.62 13.11
C GLN A 140 2.87 6.04 12.54
N THR A 141 1.90 6.48 11.74
CA THR A 141 1.92 7.82 11.12
C THR A 141 1.41 8.93 12.05
N ASN A 142 0.96 8.61 13.25
CA ASN A 142 0.29 9.52 14.20
C ASN A 142 -1.07 10.07 13.73
N ASN A 143 -1.60 9.56 12.62
CA ASN A 143 -2.87 9.95 12.06
C ASN A 143 -3.73 8.70 11.81
N ILE A 144 -4.85 8.59 12.50
CA ILE A 144 -5.79 7.49 12.30
C ILE A 144 -6.90 7.98 11.37
N LEU A 145 -7.14 7.26 10.28
CA LEU A 145 -8.21 7.61 9.35
C LEU A 145 -9.56 7.28 9.97
N SER A 146 -10.43 8.26 10.07
CA SER A 146 -11.79 8.00 10.55
C SER A 146 -12.56 7.14 9.53
N PRO A 147 -13.51 6.29 9.99
CA PRO A 147 -14.36 5.53 9.07
C PRO A 147 -15.12 6.43 8.08
N ARG A 148 -15.48 7.65 8.48
CA ARG A 148 -16.14 8.64 7.62
C ARG A 148 -15.23 9.16 6.52
N LEU A 149 -13.96 9.40 6.83
CA LEU A 149 -12.97 9.82 5.85
C LEU A 149 -12.74 8.71 4.81
N VAL A 150 -12.58 7.46 5.25
CA VAL A 150 -12.43 6.32 4.34
C VAL A 150 -13.65 6.19 3.43
N LYS A 151 -14.86 6.26 3.99
CA LYS A 151 -16.11 6.27 3.20
C LYS A 151 -16.09 7.36 2.14
N ARG A 152 -15.78 8.60 2.53
CA ARG A 152 -15.75 9.76 1.61
C ARG A 152 -14.75 9.53 0.46
N LEU A 153 -13.56 9.02 0.75
CA LEU A 153 -12.57 8.71 -0.27
C LEU A 153 -13.07 7.65 -1.26
N VAL A 154 -13.76 6.61 -0.77
CA VAL A 154 -14.33 5.55 -1.61
C VAL A 154 -15.48 6.06 -2.47
N GLU A 155 -16.39 6.85 -1.93
CA GLU A 155 -17.57 7.36 -2.66
C GLU A 155 -17.18 8.36 -3.75
N GLU A 156 -16.18 9.20 -3.50
CA GLU A 156 -15.78 10.26 -4.42
C GLU A 156 -14.71 9.85 -5.45
N ASN A 157 -14.12 8.64 -5.33
CA ASN A 157 -13.06 8.20 -6.22
C ASN A 157 -13.25 6.73 -6.63
N GLU A 158 -13.55 6.51 -7.90
CA GLU A 158 -13.86 5.19 -8.43
C GLU A 158 -12.67 4.20 -8.40
N ASN A 159 -11.45 4.70 -8.48
CA ASN A 159 -10.24 3.89 -8.44
C ASN A 159 -9.81 3.49 -7.02
N VAL A 160 -10.49 3.95 -5.95
CA VAL A 160 -10.29 3.41 -4.60
C VAL A 160 -10.98 2.05 -4.51
N ARG A 161 -10.18 0.99 -4.46
CA ARG A 161 -10.60 -0.41 -4.51
C ARG A 161 -10.54 -1.12 -3.17
N GLY A 162 -9.83 -0.56 -2.21
CA GLY A 162 -9.72 -1.24 -0.93
C GLY A 162 -9.09 -0.41 0.19
N TYR A 163 -8.95 -1.08 1.32
CA TYR A 163 -8.47 -0.52 2.56
C TYR A 163 -7.53 -1.50 3.25
N LYS A 164 -6.29 -1.08 3.49
CA LYS A 164 -5.36 -1.82 4.35
C LYS A 164 -5.41 -1.23 5.74
N ASN A 165 -5.62 -2.05 6.75
CA ASN A 165 -5.70 -1.62 8.14
C ASN A 165 -4.67 -2.34 9.01
N SER A 166 -3.76 -1.58 9.62
CA SER A 166 -2.80 -2.10 10.61
C SER A 166 -3.09 -1.60 12.03
N VAL A 167 -4.21 -0.88 12.23
CA VAL A 167 -4.69 -0.52 13.56
C VAL A 167 -5.28 -1.75 14.25
N GLN A 168 -4.85 -1.99 15.49
CA GLN A 168 -5.28 -3.15 16.29
C GLN A 168 -6.64 -2.88 16.95
N ASP A 169 -7.62 -2.48 16.16
CA ASP A 169 -8.98 -2.19 16.62
C ASP A 169 -9.99 -2.77 15.61
N ILE A 170 -10.56 -3.91 15.99
CA ILE A 170 -11.55 -4.60 15.16
C ILE A 170 -12.85 -3.79 15.02
N LEU A 171 -13.22 -3.00 16.02
CA LEU A 171 -14.43 -2.17 15.96
C LEU A 171 -14.25 -1.01 14.97
N HIS A 172 -13.04 -0.47 14.89
CA HIS A 172 -12.71 0.51 13.85
C HIS A 172 -12.86 -0.10 12.45
N LEU A 173 -12.29 -1.29 12.23
CA LEU A 173 -12.40 -1.99 10.96
C LEU A 173 -13.86 -2.29 10.59
N GLN A 174 -14.66 -2.81 11.53
CA GLN A 174 -16.09 -3.04 11.33
C GLN A 174 -16.81 -1.76 10.95
N SER A 175 -16.54 -0.65 11.66
CA SER A 175 -17.17 0.65 11.37
C SER A 175 -16.83 1.15 9.96
N VAL A 176 -15.62 0.92 9.46
CA VAL A 176 -15.27 1.21 8.06
C VAL A 176 -16.11 0.36 7.12
N MET A 177 -16.12 -0.97 7.32
CA MET A 177 -16.83 -1.91 6.44
C MET A 177 -18.35 -1.66 6.40
N GLU A 178 -18.95 -1.27 7.53
CA GLU A 178 -20.39 -0.95 7.61
C GLU A 178 -20.76 0.31 6.84
N LEU A 179 -19.83 1.26 6.71
CA LEU A 179 -20.07 2.53 6.00
C LEU A 179 -19.85 2.45 4.50
N ILE A 180 -19.14 1.44 4.00
CA ILE A 180 -18.92 1.27 2.56
C ILE A 180 -20.22 0.74 1.90
N PRO A 181 -20.68 1.33 0.79
CA PRO A 181 -21.85 0.85 0.07
C PRO A 181 -21.67 -0.61 -0.37
N LYS A 182 -22.67 -1.45 -0.13
CA LYS A 182 -22.61 -2.91 -0.38
C LYS A 182 -22.46 -3.27 -1.86
N GLU A 183 -22.91 -2.40 -2.73
CA GLU A 183 -22.77 -2.52 -4.20
C GLU A 183 -21.34 -2.18 -4.67
N ARG A 184 -20.55 -1.54 -3.81
CA ARG A 184 -19.19 -1.16 -4.11
C ARG A 184 -18.27 -2.37 -3.94
N HIS A 185 -17.56 -2.76 -5.01
CA HIS A 185 -16.47 -3.71 -4.87
C HIS A 185 -15.37 -3.08 -4.01
N PHE A 186 -15.11 -3.66 -2.84
CA PHE A 186 -14.16 -3.11 -1.87
C PHE A 186 -13.43 -4.24 -1.14
N GLU A 187 -12.12 -4.19 -1.16
CA GLU A 187 -11.24 -5.21 -0.58
C GLU A 187 -10.67 -4.71 0.75
N CYS A 188 -10.73 -5.54 1.77
CA CYS A 188 -10.14 -5.23 3.06
C CYS A 188 -8.92 -6.13 3.32
N ILE A 189 -7.79 -5.50 3.61
CA ILE A 189 -6.52 -6.16 3.90
C ILE A 189 -6.19 -5.95 5.38
N ALA A 190 -6.18 -7.04 6.15
CA ALA A 190 -5.73 -7.02 7.53
C ALA A 190 -4.19 -6.96 7.57
N GLY A 191 -3.66 -5.92 8.18
CA GLY A 191 -2.21 -5.71 8.36
C GLY A 191 -1.75 -5.94 9.81
N SER A 192 -2.61 -6.51 10.65
CA SER A 192 -2.31 -6.82 12.05
C SER A 192 -2.79 -8.22 12.39
N ASP A 193 -1.96 -9.00 13.05
CA ASP A 193 -2.28 -10.37 13.49
C ASP A 193 -3.50 -10.45 14.42
N SER A 194 -3.83 -9.34 15.10
CA SER A 194 -4.99 -9.26 15.98
C SER A 194 -6.33 -9.08 15.25
N THR A 195 -6.31 -8.90 13.93
CA THR A 195 -7.50 -8.61 13.10
C THR A 195 -7.68 -9.60 11.94
N ILE A 196 -6.92 -10.69 11.96
CA ILE A 196 -7.01 -11.81 11.00
C ILE A 196 -8.02 -12.82 11.48
#